data_f4e62ede80b3d5ac80182986d571fafe
#
_entry.id   f4e62ede80b3d5ac80182986d571fafe
#
_cell.length_a   1.000
_cell.length_b   1.000
_cell.length_c   1.000
_cell.angle_alpha   90.00
_cell.angle_beta   90.00
_cell.angle_gamma   90.00
#
_symmetry.space_group_name_H-M   'P 1'
#
loop_
_entity.id
_entity.type
_entity.pdbx_description
1 polymer ?
#
loop_
_entity_poly.entity_id
_entity_poly.type
_entity_poly.pdbx_seq_one_letter_code
_entity_poly.pdbx_strand_id
1 'polypeptide(L)'
;MAECPILVWMLSLNREYTLSEYDQCYKLVEECIKHTSFPYQPRNTDNFRKIITAMLPLLMMRHRRIPRAKWKDNANFQGKHWIEQSPEDIPPEKYQHSMIGYHLAISNSLCGMAMTQGERSKVVNIGLGIIQYAVEPRGTSLPAYIESMSHKLTALELKSLENQPEQVMLRRLCILLALKDSYIRALGQPVGFDYARLEFDVANQSATGDGKPLTGWEFRIFTANLGVARGTQLVHEQYECVCAFFRNTNEIKFIWHQTARELESWVQFINIDQMVKVIPKLTA
;
A
#
# COMPACT_ATOMS: atom_id res chain seq x y z
N MET A 1 -24.74 -9.74 -4.76
CA MET A 1 -23.79 -9.79 -3.62
C MET A 1 -23.23 -8.39 -3.43
N ALA A 2 -23.23 -7.86 -2.19
CA ALA A 2 -22.64 -6.55 -1.94
C ALA A 2 -21.13 -6.60 -2.31
N GLU A 3 -20.71 -5.62 -3.09
CA GLU A 3 -19.31 -5.49 -3.51
C GLU A 3 -18.45 -5.13 -2.30
N CYS A 4 -17.34 -5.85 -2.08
CA CYS A 4 -16.42 -5.52 -0.98
C CYS A 4 -15.83 -4.12 -1.19
N PRO A 5 -16.08 -3.14 -0.31
CA PRO A 5 -15.54 -1.80 -0.47
C PRO A 5 -14.02 -1.81 -0.27
N ILE A 6 -13.30 -1.08 -1.13
CA ILE A 6 -11.87 -0.83 -0.96
C ILE A 6 -11.70 0.53 -0.31
N LEU A 7 -10.89 0.59 0.74
CA LEU A 7 -10.45 1.81 1.39
C LEU A 7 -8.93 1.83 1.45
N VAL A 8 -8.35 3.00 1.25
CA VAL A 8 -6.89 3.20 1.35
C VAL A 8 -6.61 4.35 2.30
N TRP A 9 -5.72 4.12 3.25
CA TRP A 9 -5.20 5.18 4.12
C TRP A 9 -3.75 5.43 3.76
N MET A 10 -3.42 6.69 3.48
CA MET A 10 -2.10 7.14 3.10
C MET A 10 -1.55 8.04 4.19
N LEU A 11 -0.43 7.62 4.81
CA LEU A 11 0.26 8.35 5.86
C LEU A 11 1.50 9.03 5.28
N SER A 12 1.51 10.35 5.28
CA SER A 12 2.68 11.13 4.90
C SER A 12 3.59 11.39 6.10
N LEU A 13 4.87 11.04 5.95
CA LEU A 13 5.94 11.44 6.85
C LEU A 13 6.48 12.79 6.39
N ASN A 14 5.64 13.81 6.53
CA ASN A 14 5.85 15.15 5.98
C ASN A 14 6.90 15.98 6.76
N ARG A 15 7.46 15.45 7.82
CA ARG A 15 8.58 16.00 8.62
C ARG A 15 9.39 14.91 9.30
N GLU A 16 10.52 15.30 9.85
CA GLU A 16 11.30 14.43 10.72
C GLU A 16 10.54 14.12 12.03
N TYR A 17 10.78 12.94 12.58
CA TYR A 17 10.24 12.53 13.88
C TYR A 17 11.25 12.83 15.00
N THR A 18 10.74 12.99 16.20
CA THR A 18 11.55 13.14 17.43
C THR A 18 11.78 11.78 18.09
N LEU A 19 12.79 11.69 18.96
CA LEU A 19 13.05 10.49 19.76
C LEU A 19 11.82 10.11 20.60
N SER A 20 11.16 11.10 21.22
CA SER A 20 9.95 10.85 22.02
C SER A 20 8.81 10.25 21.20
N GLU A 21 8.62 10.72 19.96
CA GLU A 21 7.62 10.16 19.05
C GLU A 21 7.97 8.72 18.64
N TYR A 22 9.25 8.45 18.38
CA TYR A 22 9.71 7.09 18.11
C TYR A 22 9.39 6.17 19.30
N ASP A 23 9.74 6.57 20.52
CA ASP A 23 9.56 5.75 21.72
C ASP A 23 8.08 5.45 21.98
N GLN A 24 7.20 6.44 21.78
CA GLN A 24 5.76 6.26 21.92
C GLN A 24 5.22 5.25 20.87
N CYS A 25 5.62 5.40 19.60
CA CYS A 25 5.23 4.49 18.54
C CYS A 25 5.75 3.08 18.80
N TYR A 26 7.03 2.94 19.17
CA TYR A 26 7.68 1.67 19.44
C TYR A 26 6.98 0.91 20.57
N LYS A 27 6.75 1.56 21.70
CA LYS A 27 6.06 0.99 22.86
C LYS A 27 4.65 0.50 22.49
N LEU A 28 3.89 1.32 21.75
CA LEU A 28 2.55 0.95 21.31
C LEU A 28 2.55 -0.32 20.42
N VAL A 29 3.49 -0.39 19.49
CA VAL A 29 3.58 -1.55 18.58
C VAL A 29 3.99 -2.81 19.33
N GLU A 30 4.95 -2.72 20.27
CA GLU A 30 5.32 -3.86 21.14
C GLU A 30 4.13 -4.36 21.98
N GLU A 31 3.31 -3.46 22.49
CA GLU A 31 2.15 -3.82 23.28
C GLU A 31 1.02 -4.43 22.45
N CYS A 32 0.76 -3.89 21.26
CA CYS A 32 -0.45 -4.19 20.49
C CYS A 32 -0.27 -5.17 19.33
N ILE A 33 0.94 -5.28 18.75
CA ILE A 33 1.19 -6.08 17.52
C ILE A 33 2.11 -7.24 17.87
N LYS A 34 1.51 -8.43 18.04
CA LYS A 34 2.24 -9.61 18.53
C LYS A 34 2.86 -10.49 17.43
N HIS A 35 2.45 -10.33 16.19
CA HIS A 35 2.93 -11.14 15.06
C HIS A 35 4.17 -10.57 14.37
N THR A 36 4.60 -9.35 14.75
CA THR A 36 5.80 -8.69 14.19
C THR A 36 6.65 -8.14 15.33
N SER A 37 7.94 -8.40 15.29
CA SER A 37 8.92 -7.80 16.21
C SER A 37 9.75 -6.78 15.46
N PHE A 38 9.94 -5.62 16.08
CA PHE A 38 10.80 -4.55 15.55
C PHE A 38 12.00 -4.34 16.46
N PRO A 39 13.22 -4.24 15.91
CA PRO A 39 14.37 -3.86 16.73
C PRO A 39 14.25 -2.39 17.19
N TYR A 40 14.69 -2.08 18.41
CA TYR A 40 14.75 -0.70 18.88
C TYR A 40 15.91 0.03 18.20
N GLN A 41 15.61 0.87 17.23
CA GLN A 41 16.57 1.61 16.39
C GLN A 41 16.08 3.04 16.13
N PRO A 42 16.12 3.95 17.12
CA PRO A 42 15.49 5.28 17.02
C PRO A 42 16.12 6.21 15.98
N ARG A 43 17.36 5.95 15.57
CA ARG A 43 18.05 6.72 14.51
C ARG A 43 17.83 6.16 13.10
N ASN A 44 17.20 5.00 12.98
CA ASN A 44 16.95 4.35 11.69
C ASN A 44 15.57 4.75 11.17
N THR A 45 15.56 5.62 10.17
CA THR A 45 14.33 6.14 9.56
C THR A 45 13.48 5.02 8.94
N ASP A 46 14.10 4.00 8.35
CA ASP A 46 13.36 2.86 7.77
C ASP A 46 12.67 2.03 8.84
N ASN A 47 13.31 1.90 10.00
CA ASN A 47 12.68 1.24 11.14
C ASN A 47 11.48 2.03 11.66
N PHE A 48 11.60 3.35 11.76
CA PHE A 48 10.47 4.20 12.14
C PHE A 48 9.31 4.11 11.13
N ARG A 49 9.61 4.10 9.83
CA ARG A 49 8.60 3.91 8.78
C ARG A 49 7.81 2.62 8.97
N LYS A 50 8.51 1.52 9.25
CA LYS A 50 7.88 0.21 9.52
C LYS A 50 6.99 0.26 10.76
N ILE A 51 7.48 0.83 11.85
CA ILE A 51 6.76 0.95 13.14
C ILE A 51 5.48 1.77 12.96
N ILE A 52 5.58 2.98 12.41
CA ILE A 52 4.42 3.87 12.27
C ILE A 52 3.39 3.32 11.27
N THR A 53 3.85 2.62 10.22
CA THR A 53 2.97 1.96 9.26
C THR A 53 2.21 0.80 9.91
N ALA A 54 2.86 0.03 10.77
CA ALA A 54 2.23 -1.05 11.52
C ALA A 54 1.11 -0.58 12.48
N MET A 55 1.06 0.71 12.80
CA MET A 55 0.00 1.31 13.62
C MET A 55 -1.28 1.62 12.82
N LEU A 56 -1.26 1.61 11.49
CA LEU A 56 -2.43 1.92 10.66
C LEU A 56 -3.64 0.99 10.94
N PRO A 57 -3.48 -0.33 11.12
CA PRO A 57 -4.59 -1.20 11.53
C PRO A 57 -5.20 -0.82 12.88
N LEU A 58 -4.37 -0.41 13.87
CA LEU A 58 -4.85 0.07 15.17
C LEU A 58 -5.70 1.34 15.02
N LEU A 59 -5.19 2.30 14.23
CA LEU A 59 -5.91 3.54 13.94
C LEU A 59 -7.24 3.26 13.23
N MET A 60 -7.27 2.36 12.26
CA MET A 60 -8.46 1.98 11.52
C MET A 60 -9.52 1.35 12.46
N MET A 61 -9.13 0.42 13.32
CA MET A 61 -10.05 -0.21 14.27
C MET A 61 -10.55 0.79 15.30
N ARG A 62 -9.70 1.71 15.76
CA ARG A 62 -10.12 2.82 16.62
C ARG A 62 -11.11 3.75 15.93
N HIS A 63 -10.87 4.08 14.65
CA HIS A 63 -11.81 4.89 13.86
C HIS A 63 -13.19 4.21 13.76
N ARG A 64 -13.22 2.90 13.67
CA ARG A 64 -14.45 2.08 13.72
C ARG A 64 -15.05 1.93 15.12
N ARG A 65 -14.44 2.52 16.14
CA ARG A 65 -14.85 2.43 17.55
C ARG A 65 -14.88 0.99 18.09
N ILE A 66 -13.98 0.14 17.60
CA ILE A 66 -13.84 -1.24 18.04
C ILE A 66 -12.63 -1.32 18.98
N PRO A 67 -12.84 -1.62 20.30
CA PRO A 67 -11.75 -1.72 21.27
C PRO A 67 -10.72 -2.77 20.90
N ARG A 68 -9.45 -2.58 21.28
CA ARG A 68 -8.35 -3.51 20.96
C ARG A 68 -8.62 -4.95 21.42
N ALA A 69 -9.24 -5.11 22.56
CA ALA A 69 -9.56 -6.42 23.13
C ALA A 69 -10.59 -7.24 22.30
N LYS A 70 -11.32 -6.59 21.38
CA LYS A 70 -12.42 -7.19 20.61
C LYS A 70 -12.05 -7.65 19.21
N TRP A 71 -10.76 -7.67 18.88
CA TRP A 71 -10.29 -8.12 17.57
C TRP A 71 -8.89 -8.72 17.63
N LYS A 72 -8.60 -9.60 16.67
CA LYS A 72 -7.30 -10.23 16.49
C LYS A 72 -6.75 -9.82 15.13
N ASP A 73 -5.47 -9.49 15.12
CA ASP A 73 -4.70 -9.29 13.91
C ASP A 73 -3.99 -10.59 13.56
N ASN A 74 -4.25 -11.11 12.39
CA ASN A 74 -3.74 -12.37 11.92
C ASN A 74 -2.86 -12.15 10.69
N ALA A 75 -1.84 -12.97 10.56
CA ALA A 75 -0.99 -13.03 9.37
C ALA A 75 -0.75 -14.49 8.99
N ASN A 76 -0.65 -14.77 7.70
CA ASN A 76 -0.19 -16.07 7.24
C ASN A 76 1.31 -16.03 6.86
N PHE A 77 1.88 -17.19 6.57
CA PHE A 77 3.29 -17.33 6.19
C PHE A 77 3.63 -16.63 4.85
N GLN A 78 2.62 -16.29 4.04
CA GLN A 78 2.77 -15.54 2.80
C GLN A 78 2.74 -14.02 3.01
N GLY A 79 2.65 -13.54 4.27
CA GLY A 79 2.58 -12.11 4.59
C GLY A 79 1.24 -11.46 4.28
N LYS A 80 0.16 -12.23 4.12
CA LYS A 80 -1.19 -11.69 4.03
C LYS A 80 -1.76 -11.46 5.42
N HIS A 81 -2.40 -10.32 5.61
CA HIS A 81 -2.94 -9.88 6.89
C HIS A 81 -4.46 -9.76 6.84
N TRP A 82 -5.10 -10.10 7.96
CA TRP A 82 -6.53 -9.85 8.15
C TRP A 82 -6.87 -9.69 9.62
N ILE A 83 -7.92 -8.92 9.87
CA ILE A 83 -8.46 -8.69 11.20
C ILE A 83 -9.75 -9.51 11.36
N GLU A 84 -9.82 -10.24 12.45
CA GLU A 84 -11.02 -10.93 12.91
C GLU A 84 -11.55 -10.25 14.16
N GLN A 85 -12.84 -9.89 14.16
CA GLN A 85 -13.51 -9.38 15.32
C GLN A 85 -14.03 -10.55 16.19
N SER A 86 -14.24 -10.31 17.50
CA SER A 86 -14.76 -11.35 18.40
C SER A 86 -16.16 -11.76 17.98
N PRO A 87 -16.43 -13.08 17.85
CA PRO A 87 -17.74 -13.57 17.39
C PRO A 87 -18.91 -13.15 18.30
N GLU A 88 -18.61 -12.95 19.60
CA GLU A 88 -19.59 -12.54 20.61
C GLU A 88 -20.18 -11.14 20.38
N ASP A 89 -19.44 -10.30 19.65
CA ASP A 89 -19.80 -8.91 19.40
C ASP A 89 -20.53 -8.69 18.07
N ILE A 90 -20.69 -9.73 17.26
CA ILE A 90 -21.25 -9.63 15.90
C ILE A 90 -22.34 -10.68 15.71
N PRO A 91 -23.52 -10.29 15.17
CA PRO A 91 -24.55 -11.24 14.81
C PRO A 91 -23.99 -12.35 13.91
N PRO A 92 -24.34 -13.64 14.14
CA PRO A 92 -23.78 -14.78 13.42
C PRO A 92 -23.86 -14.65 11.88
N GLU A 93 -24.95 -14.10 11.38
CA GLU A 93 -25.19 -13.88 9.95
C GLU A 93 -24.24 -12.81 9.33
N LYS A 94 -23.69 -11.91 10.15
CA LYS A 94 -22.75 -10.87 9.73
C LYS A 94 -21.29 -11.26 9.96
N TYR A 95 -21.04 -12.25 10.81
CA TYR A 95 -19.68 -12.61 11.22
C TYR A 95 -18.82 -13.03 10.02
N GLN A 96 -19.35 -13.85 9.12
CA GLN A 96 -18.62 -14.30 7.93
C GLN A 96 -18.21 -13.16 6.99
N HIS A 97 -18.91 -12.02 7.06
CA HIS A 97 -18.64 -10.83 6.24
C HIS A 97 -17.96 -9.71 7.03
N SER A 98 -17.49 -9.98 8.24
CA SER A 98 -16.86 -8.98 9.13
C SER A 98 -15.35 -8.94 9.02
N MET A 99 -14.73 -9.89 8.34
CA MET A 99 -13.28 -9.97 8.18
C MET A 99 -12.76 -8.77 7.40
N ILE A 100 -11.63 -8.21 7.84
CA ILE A 100 -10.98 -7.09 7.18
C ILE A 100 -9.62 -7.55 6.70
N GLY A 101 -9.47 -7.76 5.39
CA GLY A 101 -8.18 -7.98 4.77
C GLY A 101 -7.46 -6.66 4.54
N TYR A 102 -6.15 -6.62 4.76
CA TYR A 102 -5.36 -5.41 4.53
C TYR A 102 -3.94 -5.73 4.07
N HIS A 103 -3.33 -4.74 3.44
CA HIS A 103 -1.90 -4.75 3.07
C HIS A 103 -1.26 -3.40 3.43
N LEU A 104 -0.06 -3.46 3.99
CA LEU A 104 0.75 -2.29 4.33
C LEU A 104 1.84 -2.09 3.28
N ALA A 105 2.04 -0.85 2.85
CA ALA A 105 3.09 -0.47 1.90
C ALA A 105 3.88 0.73 2.40
N ILE A 106 5.17 0.79 2.04
CA ILE A 106 6.09 1.85 2.45
C ILE A 106 6.93 2.24 1.23
N SER A 107 7.02 3.54 0.96
CA SER A 107 7.91 4.10 -0.04
C SER A 107 8.36 5.49 0.42
N ASN A 108 9.63 5.62 0.82
CA ASN A 108 10.23 6.88 1.29
C ASN A 108 9.37 7.63 2.34
N SER A 109 8.79 8.79 1.97
CA SER A 109 7.99 9.61 2.88
C SER A 109 6.50 9.27 2.87
N LEU A 110 6.08 8.25 2.10
CA LEU A 110 4.69 7.83 1.99
C LEU A 110 4.53 6.38 2.43
N CYS A 111 3.68 6.17 3.41
CA CYS A 111 3.25 4.85 3.87
C CYS A 111 1.76 4.70 3.59
N GLY A 112 1.28 3.47 3.48
CA GLY A 112 -0.15 3.26 3.22
C GLY A 112 -0.66 1.93 3.70
N MET A 113 -1.98 1.85 3.84
CA MET A 113 -2.73 0.64 4.11
C MET A 113 -3.92 0.58 3.13
N ALA A 114 -3.95 -0.44 2.29
CA ALA A 114 -5.15 -0.80 1.55
C ALA A 114 -5.92 -1.85 2.35
N MET A 115 -7.25 -1.70 2.41
CA MET A 115 -8.11 -2.60 3.17
C MET A 115 -9.44 -2.83 2.48
N THR A 116 -10.05 -3.97 2.77
CA THR A 116 -11.39 -4.32 2.33
C THR A 116 -12.09 -5.19 3.38
N GLN A 117 -13.41 -5.18 3.40
CA GLN A 117 -14.20 -5.98 4.35
C GLN A 117 -15.10 -6.97 3.62
N GLY A 118 -15.23 -8.17 4.14
CA GLY A 118 -16.05 -9.23 3.57
C GLY A 118 -15.69 -10.61 4.10
N GLU A 119 -15.91 -11.65 3.32
CA GLU A 119 -15.48 -13.01 3.61
C GLU A 119 -13.94 -13.13 3.55
N ARG A 120 -13.37 -13.92 4.47
CA ARG A 120 -11.91 -14.10 4.56
C ARG A 120 -11.27 -14.48 3.21
N SER A 121 -11.86 -15.43 2.49
CA SER A 121 -11.37 -15.89 1.19
C SER A 121 -11.29 -14.79 0.14
N LYS A 122 -12.13 -13.76 0.25
CA LYS A 122 -12.24 -12.64 -0.68
C LYS A 122 -11.36 -11.46 -0.29
N VAL A 123 -11.23 -11.17 1.01
CA VAL A 123 -10.57 -9.94 1.48
C VAL A 123 -9.05 -10.02 1.54
N VAL A 124 -8.47 -11.21 1.58
CA VAL A 124 -7.01 -11.39 1.72
C VAL A 124 -6.22 -11.12 0.43
N ASN A 125 -6.88 -11.00 -0.72
CA ASN A 125 -6.22 -10.74 -2.00
C ASN A 125 -6.25 -9.26 -2.35
N ILE A 126 -5.71 -8.44 -1.46
CA ILE A 126 -5.53 -7.00 -1.62
C ILE A 126 -4.04 -6.65 -1.49
N GLY A 127 -3.57 -5.74 -2.34
CA GLY A 127 -2.18 -5.25 -2.33
C GLY A 127 -2.11 -3.77 -2.68
N LEU A 128 -1.14 -3.09 -2.12
CA LEU A 128 -0.86 -1.68 -2.37
C LEU A 128 0.59 -1.54 -2.84
N GLY A 129 0.78 -0.97 -4.02
CA GLY A 129 2.06 -0.57 -4.58
C GLY A 129 2.21 0.94 -4.49
N ILE A 130 3.35 1.43 -4.01
CA ILE A 130 3.67 2.85 -3.90
C ILE A 130 5.07 3.05 -4.46
N ILE A 131 5.19 3.80 -5.55
CA ILE A 131 6.47 4.09 -6.20
C ILE A 131 6.66 5.60 -6.27
N GLN A 132 7.78 6.08 -5.76
CA GLN A 132 8.11 7.49 -5.84
C GLN A 132 8.43 7.87 -7.30
N TYR A 133 7.87 8.98 -7.75
CA TYR A 133 8.16 9.56 -9.07
C TYR A 133 9.51 10.26 -9.04
N ALA A 134 10.57 9.46 -8.99
CA ALA A 134 11.95 9.94 -8.93
C ALA A 134 12.90 8.90 -9.53
N VAL A 135 14.02 9.37 -10.06
CA VAL A 135 15.15 8.51 -10.46
C VAL A 135 16.03 8.29 -9.24
N GLU A 136 16.27 7.02 -8.90
CA GLU A 136 17.13 6.64 -7.78
C GLU A 136 18.23 5.66 -8.21
N PRO A 137 19.49 5.84 -7.75
CA PRO A 137 19.97 6.94 -6.88
C PRO A 137 20.01 8.29 -7.60
N ARG A 138 19.95 9.37 -6.84
CA ARG A 138 20.02 10.74 -7.38
C ARG A 138 21.28 10.94 -8.23
N GLY A 139 21.13 11.61 -9.38
CA GLY A 139 22.21 11.82 -10.33
C GLY A 139 22.36 10.73 -11.40
N THR A 140 21.59 9.66 -11.32
CA THR A 140 21.48 8.67 -12.39
C THR A 140 20.64 9.23 -13.53
N SER A 141 21.06 8.99 -14.79
CA SER A 141 20.22 9.35 -15.94
C SER A 141 19.00 8.45 -16.03
N LEU A 142 17.89 8.94 -16.59
CA LEU A 142 16.68 8.13 -16.73
C LEU A 142 16.90 6.86 -17.57
N PRO A 143 17.64 6.86 -18.69
CA PRO A 143 17.95 5.63 -19.43
C PRO A 143 18.70 4.60 -18.56
N ALA A 144 19.70 5.02 -17.78
CA ALA A 144 20.43 4.13 -16.89
C ALA A 144 19.53 3.57 -15.75
N TYR A 145 18.58 4.37 -15.27
CA TYR A 145 17.59 3.91 -14.28
C TYR A 145 16.65 2.88 -14.88
N ILE A 146 16.11 3.11 -16.09
CA ILE A 146 15.27 2.14 -16.81
C ILE A 146 16.04 0.83 -17.02
N GLU A 147 17.29 0.90 -17.46
CA GLU A 147 18.15 -0.28 -17.65
C GLU A 147 18.31 -1.07 -16.34
N SER A 148 18.55 -0.38 -15.23
CA SER A 148 18.65 -1.05 -13.91
C SER A 148 17.37 -1.76 -13.48
N MET A 149 16.20 -1.32 -13.98
CA MET A 149 14.89 -1.91 -13.71
C MET A 149 14.43 -2.90 -14.80
N SER A 150 15.19 -3.06 -15.89
CA SER A 150 14.82 -3.89 -17.04
C SER A 150 14.48 -5.33 -16.66
N HIS A 151 15.16 -5.90 -15.66
CA HIS A 151 14.88 -7.24 -15.14
C HIS A 151 13.47 -7.41 -14.54
N LYS A 152 12.77 -6.32 -14.27
CA LYS A 152 11.37 -6.31 -13.79
C LYS A 152 10.35 -6.08 -14.90
N LEU A 153 10.78 -5.81 -16.11
CA LEU A 153 9.92 -5.40 -17.21
C LEU A 153 9.94 -6.44 -18.33
N THR A 154 8.81 -6.59 -19.02
CA THR A 154 8.73 -7.39 -20.24
C THR A 154 9.18 -6.58 -21.45
N ALA A 155 9.41 -7.25 -22.59
CA ALA A 155 9.77 -6.58 -23.83
C ALA A 155 8.69 -5.58 -24.30
N LEU A 156 7.42 -5.90 -24.12
CA LEU A 156 6.30 -5.00 -24.44
C LEU A 156 6.33 -3.75 -23.54
N GLU A 157 6.55 -3.93 -22.26
CA GLU A 157 6.62 -2.83 -21.30
C GLU A 157 7.81 -1.91 -21.59
N LEU A 158 9.01 -2.47 -21.86
CA LEU A 158 10.19 -1.71 -22.27
C LEU A 158 9.93 -0.92 -23.55
N LYS A 159 9.36 -1.56 -24.58
CA LYS A 159 8.98 -0.90 -25.82
C LYS A 159 8.00 0.27 -25.60
N SER A 160 7.12 0.16 -24.62
CA SER A 160 6.15 1.20 -24.29
C SER A 160 6.82 2.48 -23.73
N LEU A 161 8.06 2.37 -23.25
CA LEU A 161 8.85 3.52 -22.74
C LEU A 161 9.64 4.20 -23.85
N GLU A 162 9.92 3.53 -24.96
CA GLU A 162 10.75 4.07 -26.04
C GLU A 162 10.11 5.29 -26.71
N ASN A 163 10.96 6.21 -27.18
CA ASN A 163 10.57 7.39 -27.97
C ASN A 163 9.53 8.31 -27.30
N GLN A 164 9.48 8.31 -25.97
CA GLN A 164 8.61 9.18 -25.18
C GLN A 164 9.42 10.29 -24.50
N PRO A 165 8.82 11.43 -24.18
CA PRO A 165 9.45 12.44 -23.32
C PRO A 165 9.85 11.84 -21.96
N GLU A 166 10.96 12.28 -21.37
CA GLU A 166 11.51 11.72 -20.11
C GLU A 166 10.48 11.67 -18.98
N GLN A 167 9.67 12.71 -18.83
CA GLN A 167 8.61 12.74 -17.79
C GLN A 167 7.56 11.64 -18.02
N VAL A 168 7.20 11.37 -19.28
CA VAL A 168 6.24 10.33 -19.64
C VAL A 168 6.85 8.94 -19.40
N MET A 169 8.11 8.75 -19.79
CA MET A 169 8.86 7.52 -19.55
C MET A 169 8.92 7.18 -18.06
N LEU A 170 9.36 8.14 -17.23
CA LEU A 170 9.49 7.94 -15.79
C LEU A 170 8.13 7.64 -15.14
N ARG A 171 7.09 8.40 -15.50
CA ARG A 171 5.76 8.17 -14.97
C ARG A 171 5.23 6.78 -15.33
N ARG A 172 5.37 6.38 -16.59
CA ARG A 172 4.94 5.07 -17.07
C ARG A 172 5.70 3.94 -16.38
N LEU A 173 7.02 4.08 -16.22
CA LEU A 173 7.84 3.14 -15.45
C LEU A 173 7.32 3.00 -14.00
N CYS A 174 7.10 4.12 -13.31
CA CYS A 174 6.58 4.10 -11.93
C CYS A 174 5.21 3.42 -11.84
N ILE A 175 4.31 3.66 -12.79
CA ILE A 175 3.00 3.00 -12.85
C ILE A 175 3.16 1.49 -13.07
N LEU A 176 4.00 1.05 -14.02
CA LEU A 176 4.26 -0.36 -14.27
C LEU A 176 4.81 -1.07 -13.03
N LEU A 177 5.78 -0.47 -12.36
CA LEU A 177 6.34 -1.02 -11.13
C LEU A 177 5.31 -1.07 -10.00
N ALA A 178 4.46 -0.04 -9.85
CA ALA A 178 3.40 -0.01 -8.85
C ALA A 178 2.31 -1.07 -9.13
N LEU A 179 1.94 -1.28 -10.39
CA LEU A 179 1.02 -2.34 -10.81
C LEU A 179 1.56 -3.72 -10.44
N LYS A 180 2.80 -4.01 -10.81
CA LYS A 180 3.45 -5.29 -10.51
C LYS A 180 3.59 -5.51 -9.01
N ASP A 181 4.09 -4.51 -8.28
CA ASP A 181 4.26 -4.62 -6.83
C ASP A 181 2.90 -4.85 -6.12
N SER A 182 1.86 -4.08 -6.47
CA SER A 182 0.53 -4.24 -5.88
C SER A 182 -0.06 -5.63 -6.12
N TYR A 183 0.09 -6.18 -7.34
CA TYR A 183 -0.39 -7.53 -7.68
C TYR A 183 0.37 -8.62 -6.91
N ILE A 184 1.71 -8.58 -6.91
CA ILE A 184 2.55 -9.55 -6.22
C ILE A 184 2.25 -9.56 -4.72
N ARG A 185 2.05 -8.37 -4.12
CA ARG A 185 1.66 -8.22 -2.71
C ARG A 185 0.27 -8.79 -2.45
N ALA A 186 -0.69 -8.56 -3.34
CA ALA A 186 -2.02 -9.14 -3.23
C ALA A 186 -2.00 -10.67 -3.31
N LEU A 187 -1.09 -11.27 -4.08
CA LEU A 187 -0.87 -12.72 -4.10
C LEU A 187 -0.17 -13.25 -2.83
N GLY A 188 0.56 -12.41 -2.10
CA GLY A 188 1.38 -12.82 -0.97
C GLY A 188 2.68 -13.51 -1.40
N GLN A 189 3.29 -13.10 -2.50
CA GLN A 189 4.55 -13.66 -3.02
C GLN A 189 5.62 -12.58 -3.26
N PRO A 190 5.98 -11.79 -2.25
CA PRO A 190 6.86 -10.64 -2.46
C PRO A 190 8.34 -11.00 -2.67
N VAL A 191 8.78 -12.17 -2.24
CA VAL A 191 10.20 -12.57 -2.30
C VAL A 191 10.41 -13.61 -3.39
N GLY A 192 11.38 -13.35 -4.26
CA GLY A 192 11.77 -14.28 -5.32
C GLY A 192 10.76 -14.40 -6.47
N PHE A 193 9.76 -13.52 -6.53
CA PHE A 193 8.83 -13.50 -7.65
C PHE A 193 9.52 -12.92 -8.89
N ASP A 194 9.45 -13.64 -9.98
CA ASP A 194 9.95 -13.15 -11.27
C ASP A 194 8.93 -12.17 -11.88
N TYR A 195 9.28 -10.89 -11.88
CA TYR A 195 8.44 -9.81 -12.41
C TYR A 195 8.17 -9.93 -13.92
N ALA A 196 9.04 -10.61 -14.67
CA ALA A 196 8.86 -10.84 -16.11
C ALA A 196 7.69 -11.79 -16.43
N ARG A 197 7.18 -12.53 -15.44
CA ARG A 197 5.95 -13.34 -15.57
C ARG A 197 4.69 -12.51 -15.66
N LEU A 198 4.75 -11.23 -15.30
CA LEU A 198 3.64 -10.30 -15.38
C LEU A 198 3.88 -9.29 -16.49
N GLU A 199 2.88 -9.06 -17.31
CA GLU A 199 2.90 -8.06 -18.37
C GLU A 199 1.67 -7.16 -18.27
N PHE A 200 1.91 -5.85 -18.21
CA PHE A 200 0.87 -4.84 -18.17
C PHE A 200 0.94 -3.95 -19.41
N ASP A 201 -0.10 -3.99 -20.22
CA ASP A 201 -0.31 -3.03 -21.30
C ASP A 201 -1.19 -1.89 -20.80
N VAL A 202 -0.55 -0.83 -20.32
CA VAL A 202 -1.24 0.33 -19.73
C VAL A 202 -2.09 1.06 -20.77
N ALA A 203 -1.66 1.08 -22.04
CA ALA A 203 -2.37 1.76 -23.12
C ALA A 203 -3.69 1.04 -23.48
N ASN A 204 -3.64 -0.28 -23.53
CA ASN A 204 -4.80 -1.13 -23.86
C ASN A 204 -5.57 -1.61 -22.62
N GLN A 205 -5.14 -1.20 -21.42
CA GLN A 205 -5.75 -1.57 -20.13
C GLN A 205 -5.90 -3.10 -20.00
N SER A 206 -4.85 -3.83 -20.36
CA SER A 206 -4.79 -5.28 -20.26
C SER A 206 -3.61 -5.74 -19.42
N ALA A 207 -3.73 -6.92 -18.83
CA ALA A 207 -2.64 -7.54 -18.09
C ALA A 207 -2.69 -9.05 -18.21
N THR A 208 -1.50 -9.66 -18.24
CA THR A 208 -1.34 -11.10 -18.26
C THR A 208 -0.37 -11.56 -17.19
N GLY A 209 -0.57 -12.77 -16.68
CA GLY A 209 0.36 -13.49 -15.83
C GLY A 209 0.64 -14.86 -16.45
N ASP A 210 1.91 -15.18 -16.70
CA ASP A 210 2.33 -16.38 -17.44
C ASP A 210 1.61 -16.50 -18.80
N GLY A 211 1.41 -15.39 -19.50
CA GLY A 211 0.72 -15.33 -20.79
C GLY A 211 -0.81 -15.49 -20.72
N LYS A 212 -1.41 -15.61 -19.54
CA LYS A 212 -2.87 -15.73 -19.37
C LYS A 212 -3.44 -14.40 -18.83
N PRO A 213 -4.62 -13.96 -19.32
CA PRO A 213 -5.27 -12.76 -18.83
C PRO A 213 -5.50 -12.81 -17.32
N LEU A 214 -5.24 -11.70 -16.61
CA LEU A 214 -5.50 -11.54 -15.17
C LEU A 214 -6.98 -11.23 -14.94
N THR A 215 -7.87 -12.14 -15.35
CA THR A 215 -9.32 -11.96 -15.13
C THR A 215 -9.66 -11.93 -13.64
N GLY A 216 -10.64 -11.11 -13.28
CA GLY A 216 -11.09 -10.97 -11.92
C GLY A 216 -10.34 -9.93 -11.09
N TRP A 217 -9.30 -9.33 -11.64
CA TRP A 217 -8.51 -8.31 -10.94
C TRP A 217 -9.01 -6.89 -11.23
N GLU A 218 -9.01 -6.06 -10.19
CA GLU A 218 -9.27 -4.62 -10.25
C GLU A 218 -8.00 -3.89 -9.80
N PHE A 219 -7.54 -2.94 -10.61
CA PHE A 219 -6.41 -2.06 -10.33
C PHE A 219 -6.91 -0.61 -10.25
N ARG A 220 -6.82 0.00 -9.08
CA ARG A 220 -7.11 1.43 -8.88
C ARG A 220 -5.81 2.20 -8.85
N ILE A 221 -5.66 3.14 -9.77
CA ILE A 221 -4.42 3.88 -10.00
C ILE A 221 -4.66 5.34 -9.66
N PHE A 222 -3.78 5.93 -8.85
CA PHE A 222 -3.84 7.32 -8.46
C PHE A 222 -2.47 7.88 -8.15
N THR A 223 -2.35 9.20 -8.14
CA THR A 223 -1.13 9.94 -7.80
C THR A 223 -1.29 10.59 -6.43
N ALA A 224 -0.27 10.51 -5.59
CA ALA A 224 -0.18 11.22 -4.32
C ALA A 224 0.95 12.27 -4.39
N ASN A 225 0.64 13.50 -3.96
CA ASN A 225 1.60 14.61 -3.90
C ASN A 225 1.79 15.04 -2.46
N LEU A 226 3.04 15.14 -2.01
CA LEU A 226 3.42 15.47 -0.65
C LEU A 226 4.35 16.67 -0.60
N GLY A 227 4.13 17.55 0.38
CA GLY A 227 5.16 18.49 0.83
C GLY A 227 5.87 17.90 2.05
N VAL A 228 7.17 17.68 1.95
CA VAL A 228 7.99 17.08 3.03
C VAL A 228 9.02 18.11 3.49
N ALA A 229 8.97 18.45 4.77
CA ALA A 229 9.98 19.32 5.40
C ALA A 229 11.29 18.55 5.62
N ARG A 230 12.36 19.04 5.03
CA ARG A 230 13.74 18.54 5.18
C ARG A 230 14.61 19.68 5.72
N GLY A 231 14.81 19.71 7.03
CA GLY A 231 15.42 20.85 7.69
C GLY A 231 14.59 22.12 7.44
N THR A 232 15.19 23.13 6.79
CA THR A 232 14.52 24.41 6.47
C THR A 232 13.84 24.43 5.09
N GLN A 233 13.92 23.34 4.32
CA GLN A 233 13.38 23.29 2.96
C GLN A 233 12.11 22.45 2.90
N LEU A 234 11.16 22.88 2.05
CA LEU A 234 10.00 22.08 1.69
C LEU A 234 10.30 21.38 0.35
N VAL A 235 10.37 20.08 0.38
CA VAL A 235 10.58 19.23 -0.81
C VAL A 235 9.24 18.68 -1.27
N HIS A 236 8.92 18.83 -2.54
CA HIS A 236 7.75 18.22 -3.14
C HIS A 236 8.10 16.82 -3.63
N GLU A 237 7.37 15.84 -3.14
CA GLU A 237 7.49 14.44 -3.54
C GLU A 237 6.17 13.98 -4.17
N GLN A 238 6.27 13.28 -5.28
CA GLN A 238 5.14 12.70 -6.00
C GLN A 238 5.28 11.18 -6.01
N TYR A 239 4.14 10.47 -5.95
CA TYR A 239 4.10 9.01 -5.93
C TYR A 239 3.00 8.51 -6.85
N GLU A 240 3.31 7.47 -7.63
CA GLU A 240 2.31 6.67 -8.34
C GLU A 240 1.90 5.50 -7.45
N CYS A 241 0.61 5.39 -7.19
CA CYS A 241 0.03 4.44 -6.25
C CYS A 241 -0.97 3.54 -6.97
N VAL A 242 -0.93 2.24 -6.66
CA VAL A 242 -1.86 1.26 -7.20
C VAL A 242 -2.39 0.37 -6.08
N CYS A 243 -3.71 0.25 -6.00
CA CYS A 243 -4.37 -0.76 -5.18
C CYS A 243 -4.88 -1.88 -6.09
N ALA A 244 -4.34 -3.10 -5.94
CA ALA A 244 -4.80 -4.29 -6.62
C ALA A 244 -5.72 -5.10 -5.71
N PHE A 245 -6.85 -5.54 -6.23
CA PHE A 245 -7.80 -6.37 -5.50
C PHE A 245 -8.44 -7.42 -6.42
N PHE A 246 -8.54 -8.66 -5.93
CA PHE A 246 -9.19 -9.74 -6.65
C PHE A 246 -10.69 -9.77 -6.39
N ARG A 247 -11.48 -9.36 -7.39
CA ARG A 247 -12.96 -9.33 -7.35
C ARG A 247 -13.61 -10.66 -7.71
N ASN A 248 -12.86 -11.57 -8.33
CA ASN A 248 -13.38 -12.84 -8.87
C ASN A 248 -14.49 -12.65 -9.90
N THR A 249 -14.35 -11.64 -10.76
CA THR A 249 -15.22 -11.38 -11.93
C THR A 249 -14.58 -11.98 -13.19
N ASN A 250 -15.30 -11.95 -14.31
CA ASN A 250 -14.77 -12.43 -15.60
C ASN A 250 -13.96 -11.35 -16.36
N GLU A 251 -13.79 -10.17 -15.78
CA GLU A 251 -13.15 -9.03 -16.40
C GLU A 251 -11.94 -8.57 -15.58
N ILE A 252 -10.99 -7.94 -16.26
CA ILE A 252 -9.95 -7.11 -15.62
C ILE A 252 -10.41 -5.66 -15.66
N LYS A 253 -10.16 -4.91 -14.57
CA LYS A 253 -10.55 -3.50 -14.48
C LYS A 253 -9.37 -2.62 -14.11
N PHE A 254 -9.14 -1.58 -14.92
CA PHE A 254 -8.22 -0.49 -14.61
C PHE A 254 -9.05 0.76 -14.33
N ILE A 255 -8.97 1.29 -13.11
CA ILE A 255 -9.73 2.47 -12.67
C ILE A 255 -8.73 3.57 -12.37
N TRP A 256 -8.75 4.60 -13.21
CA TRP A 256 -7.87 5.75 -13.11
C TRP A 256 -8.56 6.86 -12.33
N HIS A 257 -7.95 7.28 -11.23
CA HIS A 257 -8.40 8.41 -10.43
C HIS A 257 -7.47 9.59 -10.67
N GLN A 258 -7.98 10.62 -11.34
CA GLN A 258 -7.19 11.77 -11.77
C GLN A 258 -7.42 13.00 -10.90
N THR A 259 -8.50 13.05 -10.15
CA THR A 259 -8.90 14.21 -9.34
C THR A 259 -8.97 13.87 -7.85
N ALA A 260 -8.70 14.87 -7.01
CA ALA A 260 -8.82 14.71 -5.56
C ALA A 260 -10.23 14.26 -5.15
N ARG A 261 -11.28 14.78 -5.83
CA ARG A 261 -12.69 14.44 -5.57
C ARG A 261 -12.97 12.95 -5.76
N GLU A 262 -12.36 12.30 -6.75
CA GLU A 262 -12.52 10.86 -6.99
C GLU A 262 -11.87 10.04 -5.89
N LEU A 263 -10.82 10.57 -5.24
CA LEU A 263 -10.12 9.92 -4.14
C LEU A 263 -10.87 10.03 -2.81
N GLU A 264 -11.56 11.13 -2.54
CA GLU A 264 -12.22 11.42 -1.26
C GLU A 264 -13.15 10.30 -0.77
N SER A 265 -13.75 9.54 -1.68
CA SER A 265 -14.68 8.47 -1.33
C SER A 265 -14.00 7.18 -0.82
N TRP A 266 -12.70 6.97 -1.09
CA TRP A 266 -12.03 5.71 -0.77
C TRP A 266 -10.56 5.87 -0.37
N VAL A 267 -9.93 7.03 -0.54
CA VAL A 267 -8.56 7.32 -0.07
C VAL A 267 -8.59 8.39 1.00
N GLN A 268 -8.01 8.12 2.15
CA GLN A 268 -7.83 9.09 3.22
C GLN A 268 -6.35 9.39 3.40
N PHE A 269 -5.99 10.66 3.31
CA PHE A 269 -4.64 11.15 3.61
C PHE A 269 -4.57 11.63 5.05
N ILE A 270 -3.56 11.16 5.75
CA ILE A 270 -3.19 11.59 7.10
C ILE A 270 -1.69 11.92 7.12
N ASN A 271 -1.26 12.70 8.09
CA ASN A 271 0.15 13.03 8.27
C ASN A 271 0.67 12.53 9.63
N ILE A 272 1.99 12.65 9.83
CA ILE A 272 2.64 12.21 11.07
C ILE A 272 2.06 12.90 12.31
N ASP A 273 1.71 14.20 12.23
CA ASP A 273 1.16 14.95 13.37
C ASP A 273 -0.21 14.40 13.79
N GLN A 274 -1.05 14.09 12.81
CA GLN A 274 -2.36 13.47 13.05
C GLN A 274 -2.20 12.08 13.66
N MET A 275 -1.21 11.30 13.19
CA MET A 275 -0.94 9.96 13.70
C MET A 275 -0.42 10.02 15.15
N VAL A 276 0.57 10.87 15.44
CA VAL A 276 1.14 11.02 16.78
C VAL A 276 0.10 11.49 17.79
N LYS A 277 -0.78 12.42 17.40
CA LYS A 277 -1.85 12.95 18.26
C LYS A 277 -2.83 11.88 18.75
N VAL A 278 -3.01 10.79 18.02
CA VAL A 278 -3.96 9.73 18.38
C VAL A 278 -3.31 8.57 19.12
N ILE A 279 -1.98 8.49 19.21
CA ILE A 279 -1.26 7.40 19.90
C ILE A 279 -1.85 7.07 21.28
N PRO A 280 -2.07 8.06 22.19
CA PRO A 280 -2.59 7.76 23.53
C PRO A 280 -3.97 7.11 23.55
N LYS A 281 -4.67 7.14 22.43
CA LYS A 281 -6.04 6.62 22.28
C LYS A 281 -6.08 5.25 21.58
N LEU A 282 -4.95 4.73 21.09
CA LEU A 282 -4.92 3.49 20.28
C LEU A 282 -4.92 2.23 21.12
N THR A 283 -4.59 2.32 22.42
CA THR A 283 -4.64 1.21 23.39
C THR A 283 -5.99 1.08 24.09
N ALA A 284 -6.86 2.06 23.96
CA ALA A 284 -8.14 2.13 24.66
C ALA A 284 -9.24 1.28 23.98
#